data_0f8f78aba6f8b740d95e394235480f15
#
_entry.id   0f8f78aba6f8b740d95e394235480f15
#
_cell.length_a   1.000
_cell.length_b   1.000
_cell.length_c   1.000
_cell.angle_alpha   90.00
_cell.angle_beta   90.00
_cell.angle_gamma   90.00
#
_symmetry.space_group_name_H-M   'P 1'
#
loop_
_entity.id
_entity.type
_entity.pdbx_description
1 polymer ?
#
loop_
_entity_poly.entity_id
_entity_poly.type
_entity_poly.pdbx_seq_one_letter_code
_entity_poly.pdbx_strand_id
1 'polypeptide(L)'
;MEHWKFRLPWYALLFPLLQLTLWCYLMSVILSDEAAGAAWIATGIFLLVLCAVADLFLFKALRQSTQLHMTVQRRQLMESSVETQRKRGEALERETAEAVHVRREISARLLEAAELLQNRRMEAARSCMDSIPAICPPPKRYCAHPVADAILSEKLALCRGESITADCQVQIPEALTIPGAELCAVLGNLMDNAIEACRPLPEGTPRRITVRGRVNGGFLVLRVQNPVSGEENNIPAGGALLDHHGWGLSIVRQIAERRGGRLTTERSDGQFISTVWLGAAE
;
A
#
# COMPACT_ATOMS: atom_id res chain seq x y z
N MET A 1 -10.72 4.12 16.70
CA MET A 1 -12.05 3.68 17.20
C MET A 1 -13.08 4.08 16.16
N GLU A 2 -13.31 3.22 15.18
CA GLU A 2 -14.32 3.48 14.15
C GLU A 2 -15.67 3.10 14.71
N HIS A 3 -16.57 4.08 14.76
CA HIS A 3 -17.97 3.90 15.02
C HIS A 3 -18.59 3.01 13.93
N TRP A 4 -18.68 1.73 14.20
CA TRP A 4 -19.49 0.78 13.42
C TRP A 4 -20.95 1.22 13.48
N LYS A 5 -21.39 1.99 12.46
CA LYS A 5 -22.81 2.21 12.20
C LYS A 5 -23.41 0.88 11.77
N PHE A 6 -23.99 0.17 12.72
CA PHE A 6 -24.82 -0.99 12.50
C PHE A 6 -26.00 -0.54 11.62
N ARG A 7 -25.87 -0.63 10.31
CA ARG A 7 -27.00 -0.46 9.41
C ARG A 7 -27.81 -1.75 9.49
N LEU A 8 -28.76 -1.82 10.44
CA LEU A 8 -29.81 -2.84 10.36
C LEU A 8 -30.42 -2.74 8.96
N PRO A 9 -30.51 -3.85 8.22
CA PRO A 9 -31.18 -3.82 6.94
C PRO A 9 -32.63 -3.39 7.17
N TRP A 10 -33.13 -2.45 6.40
CA TRP A 10 -34.43 -1.80 6.56
C TRP A 10 -35.60 -2.82 6.71
N TYR A 11 -35.46 -3.99 6.08
CA TYR A 11 -36.45 -5.07 6.19
C TYR A 11 -36.46 -5.72 7.59
N ALA A 12 -35.40 -5.61 8.40
CA ALA A 12 -35.41 -6.09 9.77
C ALA A 12 -36.32 -5.25 10.68
N LEU A 13 -36.64 -4.01 10.28
CA LEU A 13 -37.61 -3.13 10.97
C LEU A 13 -39.04 -3.36 10.49
N LEU A 14 -39.24 -3.97 9.31
CA LEU A 14 -40.58 -4.26 8.77
C LEU A 14 -41.33 -5.24 9.64
N PHE A 15 -40.68 -6.25 10.20
CA PHE A 15 -41.31 -7.29 11.02
C PHE A 15 -41.87 -6.74 12.34
N PRO A 16 -41.11 -6.00 13.17
CA PRO A 16 -41.65 -5.33 14.34
C PRO A 16 -42.77 -4.31 14.05
N LEU A 17 -42.62 -3.56 12.92
CA LEU A 17 -43.70 -2.64 12.48
C LEU A 17 -44.97 -3.34 12.13
N LEU A 18 -44.94 -4.47 11.44
CA LEU A 18 -46.08 -5.29 11.10
C LEU A 18 -46.75 -5.87 12.37
N GLN A 19 -45.95 -6.29 13.34
CA GLN A 19 -46.42 -6.76 14.64
C GLN A 19 -47.15 -5.63 15.38
N LEU A 20 -46.62 -4.43 15.38
CA LEU A 20 -47.17 -3.26 16.05
C LEU A 20 -48.54 -2.86 15.43
N THR A 21 -48.63 -2.88 14.10
CA THR A 21 -49.91 -2.61 13.40
C THR A 21 -50.93 -3.67 13.67
N LEU A 22 -50.56 -4.95 13.71
CA LEU A 22 -51.42 -6.05 14.04
C LEU A 22 -51.96 -5.94 15.49
N TRP A 23 -51.08 -5.53 16.41
CA TRP A 23 -51.40 -5.32 17.82
C TRP A 23 -52.38 -4.15 18.00
N CYS A 24 -52.16 -3.02 17.34
CA CYS A 24 -53.05 -1.86 17.35
C CYS A 24 -54.44 -2.23 16.79
N TYR A 25 -54.51 -3.03 15.73
CA TYR A 25 -55.74 -3.52 15.15
C TYR A 25 -56.49 -4.43 16.12
N LEU A 26 -55.82 -5.40 16.74
CA LEU A 26 -56.40 -6.32 17.70
C LEU A 26 -56.94 -5.59 18.93
N MET A 27 -56.21 -4.60 19.47
CA MET A 27 -56.65 -3.73 20.56
C MET A 27 -57.88 -2.88 20.19
N SER A 28 -57.94 -2.38 18.98
CA SER A 28 -59.10 -1.62 18.47
C SER A 28 -60.37 -2.49 18.43
N VAL A 29 -60.24 -3.76 18.01
CA VAL A 29 -61.36 -4.71 17.97
C VAL A 29 -61.81 -5.10 19.38
N ILE A 30 -60.88 -5.35 20.32
CA ILE A 30 -61.18 -5.68 21.70
C ILE A 30 -61.89 -4.53 22.44
N LEU A 31 -61.46 -3.28 22.17
CA LEU A 31 -62.07 -2.10 22.79
C LEU A 31 -63.44 -1.71 22.20
N SER A 32 -63.75 -2.15 20.96
CA SER A 32 -65.02 -1.86 20.29
C SER A 32 -66.13 -2.82 20.61
N ASP A 33 -65.85 -4.01 21.20
CA ASP A 33 -66.83 -5.07 21.51
C ASP A 33 -66.93 -5.23 23.04
N GLU A 34 -68.05 -4.69 23.64
CA GLU A 34 -68.33 -4.76 25.07
C GLU A 34 -68.59 -6.23 25.54
N ALA A 35 -68.74 -7.17 24.62
CA ALA A 35 -68.97 -8.61 24.91
C ALA A 35 -67.61 -9.37 24.71
N ALA A 36 -66.46 -8.72 24.56
CA ALA A 36 -65.20 -9.39 24.39
C ALA A 36 -64.80 -10.20 25.63
N GLY A 37 -65.23 -11.46 25.66
CA GLY A 37 -64.96 -12.38 26.74
C GLY A 37 -63.51 -12.78 26.88
N ALA A 38 -63.22 -13.52 27.98
CA ALA A 38 -61.86 -13.99 28.33
C ALA A 38 -61.10 -14.69 27.18
N ALA A 39 -61.83 -15.25 26.20
CA ALA A 39 -61.20 -15.89 25.00
C ALA A 39 -60.42 -14.94 24.11
N TRP A 40 -60.83 -13.69 23.91
CA TRP A 40 -60.15 -12.69 23.13
C TRP A 40 -58.87 -12.20 23.82
N ILE A 41 -58.91 -12.07 25.15
CA ILE A 41 -57.72 -11.72 25.96
C ILE A 41 -56.68 -12.84 25.88
N ALA A 42 -57.11 -14.10 25.99
CA ALA A 42 -56.22 -15.26 25.87
C ALA A 42 -55.56 -15.34 24.49
N THR A 43 -56.32 -15.07 23.40
CA THR A 43 -55.77 -15.04 22.03
C THR A 43 -54.76 -13.92 21.85
N GLY A 44 -55.00 -12.75 22.41
CA GLY A 44 -54.05 -11.63 22.39
C GLY A 44 -52.71 -11.95 23.09
N ILE A 45 -52.77 -12.56 24.29
CA ILE A 45 -51.59 -12.98 25.04
C ILE A 45 -50.85 -14.08 24.28
N PHE A 46 -51.54 -15.05 23.70
CA PHE A 46 -50.91 -16.09 22.89
C PHE A 46 -50.13 -15.50 21.67
N LEU A 47 -50.76 -14.57 20.97
CA LEU A 47 -50.13 -13.90 19.82
C LEU A 47 -48.90 -13.09 20.24
N LEU A 48 -48.95 -12.43 21.40
CA LEU A 48 -47.83 -11.66 21.94
C LEU A 48 -46.62 -12.57 22.26
N VAL A 49 -46.89 -13.73 22.89
CA VAL A 49 -45.83 -14.72 23.17
C VAL A 49 -45.25 -15.27 21.89
N LEU A 50 -46.08 -15.56 20.87
CA LEU A 50 -45.61 -16.04 19.57
C LEU A 50 -44.72 -15.02 18.87
N CYS A 51 -45.09 -13.74 18.90
CA CYS A 51 -44.29 -12.65 18.37
C CYS A 51 -42.93 -12.52 19.08
N ALA A 52 -42.92 -12.58 20.41
CA ALA A 52 -41.70 -12.52 21.20
C ALA A 52 -40.73 -13.68 20.88
N VAL A 53 -41.25 -14.89 20.69
CA VAL A 53 -40.46 -16.05 20.28
C VAL A 53 -39.91 -15.86 18.87
N ALA A 54 -40.70 -15.33 17.93
CA ALA A 54 -40.28 -15.07 16.58
C ALA A 54 -39.18 -14.00 16.54
N ASP A 55 -39.25 -12.92 17.35
CA ASP A 55 -38.22 -11.89 17.47
C ASP A 55 -36.91 -12.45 18.02
N LEU A 56 -36.98 -13.33 19.04
CA LEU A 56 -35.79 -14.01 19.54
C LEU A 56 -35.11 -14.88 18.47
N PHE A 57 -35.91 -15.57 17.67
CA PHE A 57 -35.39 -16.39 16.57
C PHE A 57 -34.74 -15.54 15.48
N LEU A 58 -35.41 -14.44 15.10
CA LEU A 58 -34.89 -13.49 14.12
C LEU A 58 -33.55 -12.87 14.59
N PHE A 59 -33.52 -12.44 15.86
CA PHE A 59 -32.31 -11.88 16.46
C PHE A 59 -31.16 -12.90 16.48
N LYS A 60 -31.44 -14.15 16.84
CA LYS A 60 -30.46 -15.23 16.83
C LYS A 60 -29.92 -15.50 15.40
N ALA A 61 -30.81 -15.55 14.41
CA ALA A 61 -30.46 -15.77 13.01
C ALA A 61 -29.58 -14.63 12.45
N LEU A 62 -29.94 -13.37 12.73
CA LEU A 62 -29.14 -12.20 12.34
C LEU A 62 -27.76 -12.21 13.00
N ARG A 63 -27.67 -12.54 14.27
CA ARG A 63 -26.41 -12.64 15.00
C ARG A 63 -25.52 -13.75 14.46
N GLN A 64 -26.10 -14.88 14.09
CA GLN A 64 -25.36 -16.00 13.49
C GLN A 64 -24.85 -15.65 12.08
N SER A 65 -25.66 -14.98 11.27
CA SER A 65 -25.28 -14.52 9.94
C SER A 65 -24.09 -13.51 9.98
N THR A 66 -24.15 -12.54 10.90
CA THR A 66 -23.05 -11.58 11.06
C THR A 66 -21.74 -12.22 11.52
N GLN A 67 -21.82 -13.21 12.42
CA GLN A 67 -20.62 -13.96 12.85
C GLN A 67 -20.02 -14.77 11.69
N LEU A 68 -20.85 -15.39 10.86
CA LEU A 68 -20.39 -16.16 9.70
C LEU A 68 -19.65 -15.25 8.70
N HIS A 69 -20.19 -14.08 8.39
CA HIS A 69 -19.55 -13.12 7.49
C HIS A 69 -18.20 -12.64 8.02
N MET A 70 -18.08 -12.37 9.31
CA MET A 70 -16.84 -11.96 9.95
C MET A 70 -15.76 -13.07 9.90
N THR A 71 -16.15 -14.33 10.11
CA THR A 71 -15.21 -15.44 10.04
C THR A 71 -14.71 -15.69 8.62
N VAL A 72 -15.58 -15.58 7.62
CA VAL A 72 -15.20 -15.70 6.20
C VAL A 72 -14.24 -14.58 5.77
N GLN A 73 -14.54 -13.34 6.12
CA GLN A 73 -13.64 -12.21 5.82
C GLN A 73 -12.28 -12.36 6.51
N ARG A 74 -12.25 -12.76 7.77
CA ARG A 74 -11.01 -13.02 8.51
C ARG A 74 -10.18 -14.12 7.86
N ARG A 75 -10.83 -15.19 7.40
CA ARG A 75 -10.17 -16.28 6.68
C ARG A 75 -9.58 -15.81 5.35
N GLN A 76 -10.31 -15.05 4.57
CA GLN A 76 -9.82 -14.47 3.31
C GLN A 76 -8.61 -13.56 3.51
N LEU A 77 -8.63 -12.71 4.56
CA LEU A 77 -7.48 -11.86 4.91
C LEU A 77 -6.27 -12.68 5.34
N MET A 78 -6.47 -13.77 6.11
CA MET A 78 -5.38 -14.67 6.47
C MET A 78 -4.82 -15.41 5.25
N GLU A 79 -5.64 -15.94 4.37
CA GLU A 79 -5.23 -16.63 3.15
C GLU A 79 -4.43 -15.69 2.23
N SER A 80 -4.87 -14.44 2.05
CA SER A 80 -4.14 -13.45 1.25
C SER A 80 -2.79 -13.05 1.88
N SER A 81 -2.72 -12.98 3.22
CA SER A 81 -1.46 -12.68 3.91
C SER A 81 -0.45 -13.83 3.79
N VAL A 82 -0.91 -15.07 3.91
CA VAL A 82 -0.07 -16.27 3.73
C VAL A 82 0.46 -16.36 2.30
N GLU A 83 -0.38 -16.10 1.31
CA GLU A 83 0.03 -16.09 -0.11
C GLU A 83 1.07 -15.00 -0.39
N THR A 84 0.91 -13.82 0.22
CA THR A 84 1.88 -12.72 0.10
C THR A 84 3.21 -13.10 0.74
N GLN A 85 3.20 -13.74 1.91
CA GLN A 85 4.41 -14.22 2.57
C GLN A 85 5.11 -15.32 1.75
N ARG A 86 4.33 -16.26 1.17
CA ARG A 86 4.87 -17.31 0.29
C ARG A 86 5.59 -16.70 -0.91
N LYS A 87 4.97 -15.74 -1.60
CA LYS A 87 5.58 -15.05 -2.75
C LYS A 87 6.86 -14.30 -2.37
N ARG A 88 6.89 -13.67 -1.19
CA ARG A 88 8.10 -13.03 -0.67
C ARG A 88 9.21 -14.05 -0.37
N GLY A 89 8.84 -15.19 0.22
CA GLY A 89 9.78 -16.30 0.46
C GLY A 89 10.41 -16.82 -0.83
N GLU A 90 9.59 -17.12 -1.84
CA GLU A 90 10.05 -17.57 -3.14
C GLU A 90 10.95 -16.54 -3.86
N ALA A 91 10.63 -15.25 -3.74
CA ALA A 91 11.47 -14.18 -4.29
C ALA A 91 12.84 -14.12 -3.59
N LEU A 92 12.85 -14.21 -2.25
CA LEU A 92 14.08 -14.23 -1.47
C LEU A 92 14.96 -15.46 -1.77
N GLU A 93 14.34 -16.64 -1.94
CA GLU A 93 15.05 -17.85 -2.33
C GLU A 93 15.71 -17.72 -3.71
N ARG A 94 15.03 -17.11 -4.68
CA ARG A 94 15.61 -16.82 -6.00
C ARG A 94 16.78 -15.86 -5.90
N GLU A 95 16.62 -14.76 -5.17
CA GLU A 95 17.68 -13.77 -4.98
C GLU A 95 18.91 -14.37 -4.29
N THR A 96 18.71 -15.22 -3.26
CA THR A 96 19.82 -15.91 -2.59
C THR A 96 20.49 -16.93 -3.51
N ALA A 97 19.74 -17.65 -4.34
CA ALA A 97 20.29 -18.60 -5.31
C ALA A 97 21.15 -17.87 -6.37
N GLU A 98 20.70 -16.75 -6.89
CA GLU A 98 21.44 -15.90 -7.83
C GLU A 98 22.74 -15.36 -7.18
N ALA A 99 22.66 -14.86 -5.95
CA ALA A 99 23.84 -14.39 -5.22
C ALA A 99 24.89 -15.52 -5.00
N VAL A 100 24.42 -16.72 -4.67
CA VAL A 100 25.30 -17.89 -4.53
C VAL A 100 25.94 -18.27 -5.87
N HIS A 101 25.17 -18.21 -6.96
CA HIS A 101 25.70 -18.48 -8.30
C HIS A 101 26.80 -17.48 -8.69
N VAL A 102 26.52 -16.19 -8.57
CA VAL A 102 27.51 -15.12 -8.86
C VAL A 102 28.76 -15.25 -7.99
N ARG A 103 28.60 -15.55 -6.70
CA ARG A 103 29.72 -15.78 -5.77
C ARG A 103 30.59 -16.96 -6.23
N ARG A 104 29.99 -18.07 -6.66
CA ARG A 104 30.73 -19.23 -7.16
C ARG A 104 31.51 -18.89 -8.42
N GLU A 105 30.89 -18.18 -9.34
CA GLU A 105 31.54 -17.78 -10.60
C GLU A 105 32.73 -16.85 -10.37
N ILE A 106 32.55 -15.84 -9.51
CA ILE A 106 33.67 -14.94 -9.11
C ILE A 106 34.80 -15.75 -8.44
N SER A 107 34.45 -16.69 -7.53
CA SER A 107 35.46 -17.52 -6.86
C SER A 107 36.23 -18.40 -7.84
N ALA A 108 35.56 -18.99 -8.83
CA ALA A 108 36.18 -19.77 -9.87
C ALA A 108 37.18 -18.94 -10.72
N ARG A 109 36.78 -17.71 -11.12
CA ARG A 109 37.64 -16.79 -11.86
C ARG A 109 38.86 -16.35 -11.04
N LEU A 110 38.67 -16.10 -9.75
CA LEU A 110 39.80 -15.74 -8.87
C LEU A 110 40.80 -16.91 -8.71
N LEU A 111 40.32 -18.15 -8.61
CA LEU A 111 41.18 -19.34 -8.57
C LEU A 111 41.96 -19.51 -9.89
N GLU A 112 41.28 -19.40 -11.03
CA GLU A 112 41.88 -19.43 -12.36
C GLU A 112 42.97 -18.36 -12.51
N ALA A 113 42.70 -17.13 -12.09
CA ALA A 113 43.69 -16.03 -12.13
C ALA A 113 44.89 -16.32 -11.22
N ALA A 114 44.67 -16.92 -10.03
CA ALA A 114 45.74 -17.33 -9.11
C ALA A 114 46.64 -18.40 -9.72
N GLU A 115 46.08 -19.42 -10.39
CA GLU A 115 46.84 -20.47 -11.09
C GLU A 115 47.68 -19.87 -12.25
N LEU A 116 47.09 -18.93 -13.02
CA LEU A 116 47.79 -18.25 -14.09
C LEU A 116 48.98 -17.41 -13.58
N LEU A 117 48.82 -16.76 -12.42
CA LEU A 117 49.91 -16.02 -11.76
C LEU A 117 51.01 -16.95 -11.27
N GLN A 118 50.68 -18.12 -10.69
CA GLN A 118 51.70 -19.10 -10.28
C GLN A 118 52.50 -19.61 -11.48
N ASN A 119 51.85 -19.79 -12.63
CA ASN A 119 52.48 -20.17 -13.89
C ASN A 119 53.14 -19.00 -14.64
N ARG A 120 53.31 -17.84 -14.01
CA ARG A 120 53.93 -16.62 -14.58
C ARG A 120 53.29 -16.10 -15.88
N ARG A 121 52.00 -16.43 -16.10
CA ARG A 121 51.21 -15.95 -17.27
C ARG A 121 50.46 -14.66 -16.92
N MET A 122 51.21 -13.56 -16.76
CA MET A 122 50.70 -12.28 -16.26
C MET A 122 49.58 -11.69 -17.12
N GLU A 123 49.72 -11.71 -18.46
CA GLU A 123 48.73 -11.15 -19.40
C GLU A 123 47.39 -11.95 -19.34
N ALA A 124 47.47 -13.29 -19.27
CA ALA A 124 46.30 -14.12 -19.16
C ALA A 124 45.58 -13.94 -17.81
N ALA A 125 46.34 -13.84 -16.72
CA ALA A 125 45.78 -13.56 -15.40
C ALA A 125 45.06 -12.19 -15.36
N ARG A 126 45.66 -11.16 -15.97
CA ARG A 126 45.04 -9.84 -16.07
C ARG A 126 43.74 -9.88 -16.86
N SER A 127 43.72 -10.54 -18.03
CA SER A 127 42.51 -10.73 -18.83
C SER A 127 41.40 -11.45 -18.07
N CYS A 128 41.76 -12.47 -17.27
CA CYS A 128 40.82 -13.18 -16.41
C CYS A 128 40.20 -12.26 -15.33
N MET A 129 41.04 -11.45 -14.66
CA MET A 129 40.58 -10.48 -13.67
C MET A 129 39.71 -9.37 -14.28
N ASP A 130 40.05 -8.87 -15.47
CA ASP A 130 39.30 -7.86 -16.21
C ASP A 130 37.90 -8.38 -16.63
N SER A 131 37.69 -9.69 -16.66
CA SER A 131 36.38 -10.31 -16.94
C SER A 131 35.42 -10.30 -15.74
N ILE A 132 35.93 -10.17 -14.51
CA ILE A 132 35.09 -10.22 -13.26
C ILE A 132 34.07 -9.09 -13.19
N PRO A 133 34.34 -7.83 -13.55
CA PRO A 133 33.34 -6.75 -13.56
C PRO A 133 32.17 -6.99 -14.52
N ALA A 134 32.34 -7.84 -15.54
CA ALA A 134 31.24 -8.23 -16.44
C ALA A 134 30.27 -9.18 -15.77
N ILE A 135 30.74 -10.03 -14.84
CA ILE A 135 29.93 -10.98 -14.07
C ILE A 135 29.18 -10.26 -12.96
N CYS A 136 29.83 -9.29 -12.31
CA CYS A 136 29.25 -8.50 -11.24
C CYS A 136 29.63 -7.02 -11.46
N PRO A 137 28.88 -6.30 -12.30
CA PRO A 137 29.15 -4.90 -12.53
C PRO A 137 29.03 -4.12 -11.21
N PRO A 138 29.93 -3.17 -10.95
CA PRO A 138 29.85 -2.38 -9.73
C PRO A 138 28.48 -1.71 -9.64
N PRO A 139 27.86 -1.68 -8.47
CA PRO A 139 26.55 -1.06 -8.29
C PRO A 139 26.63 0.40 -8.74
N LYS A 140 25.70 0.81 -9.59
CA LYS A 140 25.61 2.19 -10.05
C LYS A 140 25.27 3.09 -8.87
N ARG A 141 26.18 3.95 -8.46
CA ARG A 141 25.91 4.95 -7.41
C ARG A 141 25.10 6.11 -8.00
N TYR A 142 24.01 6.44 -7.34
CA TYR A 142 23.13 7.54 -7.72
C TYR A 142 23.39 8.81 -6.91
N CYS A 143 23.87 8.66 -5.65
CA CYS A 143 24.28 9.79 -4.82
C CYS A 143 25.35 9.37 -3.79
N ALA A 144 25.92 10.36 -3.07
CA ALA A 144 26.95 10.11 -2.08
C ALA A 144 26.37 9.56 -0.75
N HIS A 145 25.11 9.85 -0.41
CA HIS A 145 24.49 9.44 0.83
C HIS A 145 24.11 7.94 0.80
N PRO A 146 24.64 7.10 1.71
CA PRO A 146 24.52 5.64 1.59
C PRO A 146 23.08 5.12 1.64
N VAL A 147 22.24 5.67 2.55
CA VAL A 147 20.84 5.25 2.68
C VAL A 147 20.02 5.68 1.45
N ALA A 148 20.21 6.90 0.95
CA ALA A 148 19.50 7.37 -0.23
C ALA A 148 19.92 6.58 -1.48
N ASP A 149 21.22 6.28 -1.61
CA ASP A 149 21.77 5.48 -2.71
C ASP A 149 21.20 4.07 -2.73
N ALA A 150 21.10 3.41 -1.56
CA ALA A 150 20.53 2.08 -1.44
C ALA A 150 19.06 2.04 -1.87
N ILE A 151 18.23 3.00 -1.40
CA ILE A 151 16.82 3.08 -1.75
C ILE A 151 16.63 3.39 -3.24
N LEU A 152 17.37 4.37 -3.76
CA LEU A 152 17.30 4.70 -5.18
C LEU A 152 17.71 3.51 -6.05
N SER A 153 18.75 2.77 -5.65
CA SER A 153 19.21 1.56 -6.35
C SER A 153 18.13 0.49 -6.40
N GLU A 154 17.46 0.22 -5.27
CA GLU A 154 16.34 -0.73 -5.17
C GLU A 154 15.16 -0.30 -6.05
N LYS A 155 14.67 0.93 -5.87
CA LYS A 155 13.49 1.41 -6.60
C LYS A 155 13.72 1.55 -8.09
N LEU A 156 14.94 1.96 -8.51
CA LEU A 156 15.30 2.02 -9.91
C LEU A 156 15.51 0.63 -10.54
N ALA A 157 15.92 -0.37 -9.75
CA ALA A 157 15.91 -1.76 -10.20
C ALA A 157 14.48 -2.27 -10.43
N LEU A 158 13.55 -1.94 -9.52
CA LEU A 158 12.13 -2.26 -9.68
C LEU A 158 11.53 -1.60 -10.94
N CYS A 159 11.84 -0.32 -11.20
CA CYS A 159 11.43 0.36 -12.43
C CYS A 159 11.89 -0.40 -13.68
N ARG A 160 13.15 -0.88 -13.72
CA ARG A 160 13.65 -1.68 -14.84
C ARG A 160 12.90 -2.99 -15.02
N GLY A 161 12.58 -3.68 -13.91
CA GLY A 161 11.79 -4.91 -13.93
C GLY A 161 10.36 -4.73 -14.45
N GLU A 162 9.77 -3.54 -14.26
CA GLU A 162 8.43 -3.18 -14.72
C GLU A 162 8.41 -2.40 -16.05
N SER A 163 9.51 -2.37 -16.79
CA SER A 163 9.67 -1.64 -18.06
C SER A 163 9.36 -0.15 -17.94
N ILE A 164 9.68 0.45 -16.80
CA ILE A 164 9.56 1.89 -16.53
C ILE A 164 10.94 2.54 -16.77
N THR A 165 11.00 3.51 -17.66
CA THR A 165 12.22 4.31 -17.87
C THR A 165 12.38 5.31 -16.73
N ALA A 166 13.49 5.23 -15.98
CA ALA A 166 13.74 6.14 -14.88
C ALA A 166 14.98 7.01 -15.15
N ASP A 167 14.81 8.33 -15.08
CA ASP A 167 15.89 9.32 -15.15
C ASP A 167 16.14 9.91 -13.75
N CYS A 168 17.27 9.51 -13.14
CA CYS A 168 17.61 9.86 -11.77
C CYS A 168 18.88 10.74 -11.75
N GLN A 169 18.72 11.97 -11.26
CA GLN A 169 19.81 12.92 -11.03
C GLN A 169 19.65 13.48 -9.61
N VAL A 170 20.33 12.86 -8.66
CA VAL A 170 20.22 13.16 -7.24
C VAL A 170 21.61 13.48 -6.69
N GLN A 171 21.75 14.66 -6.10
CA GLN A 171 22.97 15.16 -5.47
C GLN A 171 22.72 15.33 -3.97
N ILE A 172 22.84 14.25 -3.22
CA ILE A 172 22.71 14.23 -1.76
C ILE A 172 24.12 13.96 -1.19
N PRO A 173 24.67 14.86 -0.37
CA PRO A 173 25.96 14.67 0.25
C PRO A 173 25.93 13.52 1.25
N GLU A 174 27.10 12.95 1.55
CA GLU A 174 27.24 11.86 2.52
C GLU A 174 26.80 12.28 3.93
N ALA A 175 27.22 13.48 4.34
CA ALA A 175 26.82 14.08 5.60
C ALA A 175 25.55 14.91 5.42
N LEU A 176 24.46 14.46 5.99
CA LEU A 176 23.17 15.14 6.01
C LEU A 176 22.55 15.01 7.41
N THR A 177 21.98 16.09 7.94
CA THR A 177 21.36 16.10 9.28
C THR A 177 20.02 15.36 9.32
N ILE A 178 19.47 14.96 8.18
CA ILE A 178 18.23 14.19 8.07
C ILE A 178 18.51 12.72 8.45
N PRO A 179 17.79 12.14 9.44
CA PRO A 179 17.94 10.74 9.79
C PRO A 179 17.67 9.82 8.61
N GLY A 180 18.50 8.78 8.46
CA GLY A 180 18.35 7.81 7.37
C GLY A 180 16.96 7.18 7.29
N ALA A 181 16.29 6.95 8.42
CA ALA A 181 14.93 6.42 8.45
C ALA A 181 13.89 7.37 7.82
N GLU A 182 14.02 8.69 8.05
CA GLU A 182 13.14 9.69 7.44
C GLU A 182 13.41 9.82 5.94
N LEU A 183 14.68 9.79 5.55
CA LEU A 183 15.08 9.81 4.14
C LEU A 183 14.57 8.57 3.40
N CYS A 184 14.64 7.40 4.06
CA CYS A 184 14.09 6.15 3.57
C CYS A 184 12.57 6.26 3.36
N ALA A 185 11.84 6.74 4.35
CA ALA A 185 10.40 6.90 4.28
C ALA A 185 9.98 7.88 3.16
N VAL A 186 10.70 9.01 3.02
CA VAL A 186 10.37 10.02 2.00
C VAL A 186 10.66 9.50 0.59
N LEU A 187 11.89 9.03 0.32
CA LEU A 187 12.27 8.52 -1.00
C LEU A 187 11.45 7.30 -1.38
N GLY A 188 11.25 6.36 -0.44
CA GLY A 188 10.45 5.17 -0.67
C GLY A 188 9.03 5.51 -1.09
N ASN A 189 8.32 6.32 -0.30
CA ASN A 189 6.93 6.68 -0.60
C ASN A 189 6.77 7.50 -1.89
N LEU A 190 7.70 8.42 -2.19
CA LEU A 190 7.66 9.17 -3.44
C LEU A 190 7.86 8.26 -4.67
N MET A 191 8.81 7.32 -4.59
CA MET A 191 9.09 6.39 -5.67
C MET A 191 7.98 5.35 -5.84
N ASP A 192 7.47 4.79 -4.74
CA ASP A 192 6.37 3.83 -4.79
C ASP A 192 5.12 4.45 -5.42
N ASN A 193 4.76 5.67 -5.02
CA ASN A 193 3.65 6.41 -5.62
C ASN A 193 3.84 6.62 -7.13
N ALA A 194 5.06 6.94 -7.57
CA ALA A 194 5.36 7.13 -8.99
C ALA A 194 5.29 5.81 -9.78
N ILE A 195 5.79 4.71 -9.23
CA ILE A 195 5.77 3.38 -9.85
C ILE A 195 4.31 2.88 -9.95
N GLU A 196 3.53 2.99 -8.87
CA GLU A 196 2.12 2.61 -8.84
C GLU A 196 1.30 3.38 -9.88
N ALA A 197 1.55 4.68 -10.06
CA ALA A 197 0.88 5.50 -11.05
C ALA A 197 1.23 5.10 -12.50
N CYS A 198 2.39 4.50 -12.73
CA CYS A 198 2.78 4.02 -14.06
C CYS A 198 2.15 2.66 -14.44
N ARG A 199 1.76 1.83 -13.46
CA ARG A 199 1.23 0.48 -13.71
C ARG A 199 -0.06 0.45 -14.55
N PRO A 200 -1.10 1.28 -14.25
CA PRO A 200 -2.37 1.25 -14.97
C PRO A 200 -2.31 1.91 -16.35
N LEU A 201 -1.19 2.49 -16.75
CA LEU A 201 -1.09 3.16 -18.05
C LEU A 201 -1.20 2.16 -19.21
N PRO A 202 -1.95 2.51 -20.28
CA PRO A 202 -2.12 1.66 -21.47
C PRO A 202 -0.77 1.27 -22.09
N GLU A 203 -0.73 0.13 -22.77
CA GLU A 203 0.42 -0.28 -23.58
C GLU A 203 0.69 0.75 -24.67
N GLY A 204 1.97 1.14 -24.85
CA GLY A 204 2.38 2.18 -25.77
C GLY A 204 2.48 3.59 -25.17
N THR A 205 1.97 3.83 -23.97
CA THR A 205 2.20 5.09 -23.25
C THR A 205 3.60 5.12 -22.64
N PRO A 206 4.40 6.19 -22.86
CA PRO A 206 5.74 6.28 -22.28
C PRO A 206 5.67 6.28 -20.76
N ARG A 207 6.12 5.20 -20.12
CA ARG A 207 6.25 5.08 -18.66
C ARG A 207 7.60 5.64 -18.26
N ARG A 208 7.66 6.92 -17.91
CA ARG A 208 8.91 7.60 -17.53
C ARG A 208 8.77 8.27 -16.18
N ILE A 209 9.66 7.92 -15.25
CA ILE A 209 9.79 8.58 -13.96
C ILE A 209 11.06 9.44 -13.98
N THR A 210 10.93 10.70 -13.54
CA THR A 210 12.07 11.62 -13.41
C THR A 210 12.27 11.94 -11.94
N VAL A 211 13.47 11.70 -11.43
CA VAL A 211 13.86 11.99 -10.04
C VAL A 211 14.96 13.03 -10.03
N ARG A 212 14.74 14.13 -9.34
CA ARG A 212 15.72 15.19 -9.13
C ARG A 212 15.87 15.45 -7.65
N GLY A 213 17.09 15.59 -7.18
CA GLY A 213 17.36 15.85 -5.77
C GLY A 213 18.62 16.70 -5.60
N ARG A 214 18.53 17.73 -4.76
CA ARG A 214 19.69 18.57 -4.41
C ARG A 214 19.49 19.23 -3.06
N VAL A 215 20.58 19.55 -2.40
CA VAL A 215 20.58 20.42 -1.22
C VAL A 215 20.75 21.87 -1.69
N ASN A 216 19.84 22.74 -1.27
CA ASN A 216 19.86 24.15 -1.59
C ASN A 216 19.28 24.98 -0.45
N GLY A 217 19.97 26.03 0.00
CA GLY A 217 19.50 26.98 1.03
C GLY A 217 19.11 26.30 2.35
N GLY A 218 19.87 25.29 2.80
CA GLY A 218 19.58 24.56 4.03
C GLY A 218 18.43 23.54 3.93
N PHE A 219 17.93 23.29 2.72
CA PHE A 219 16.88 22.29 2.46
C PHE A 219 17.38 21.23 1.46
N LEU A 220 17.06 19.98 1.75
CA LEU A 220 17.05 18.93 0.72
C LEU A 220 15.74 19.05 -0.07
N VAL A 221 15.85 19.34 -1.36
CA VAL A 221 14.72 19.41 -2.28
C VAL A 221 14.72 18.15 -3.13
N LEU A 222 13.65 17.37 -3.05
CA LEU A 222 13.42 16.19 -3.88
C LEU A 222 12.19 16.43 -4.75
N ARG A 223 12.34 16.19 -6.05
CA ARG A 223 11.24 16.27 -7.02
C ARG A 223 11.12 14.94 -7.75
N VAL A 224 9.95 14.35 -7.71
CA VAL A 224 9.59 13.14 -8.46
C VAL A 224 8.46 13.47 -9.40
N GLN A 225 8.58 13.09 -10.66
CA GLN A 225 7.61 13.34 -11.72
C GLN A 225 7.32 12.04 -12.44
N ASN A 226 6.04 11.74 -12.65
CA ASN A 226 5.56 10.54 -13.33
C ASN A 226 4.33 10.84 -14.19
N PRO A 227 4.07 10.08 -15.25
CA PRO A 227 2.85 10.20 -16.02
C PRO A 227 1.64 9.70 -15.22
N VAL A 228 0.46 10.24 -15.51
CA VAL A 228 -0.82 9.81 -14.95
C VAL A 228 -1.87 9.66 -16.05
N SER A 229 -2.80 8.72 -15.86
CA SER A 229 -3.95 8.56 -16.77
C SER A 229 -4.83 9.81 -16.79
N GLY A 230 -5.31 10.19 -18.00
CA GLY A 230 -6.00 11.46 -18.23
C GLY A 230 -7.43 11.59 -17.67
N GLU A 231 -8.03 10.53 -17.13
CA GLU A 231 -9.46 10.52 -16.78
C GLU A 231 -9.84 11.03 -15.39
N GLU A 232 -8.89 11.29 -14.50
CA GLU A 232 -9.20 11.84 -13.18
C GLU A 232 -8.89 13.34 -13.08
N ASN A 233 -9.73 14.15 -13.70
CA ASN A 233 -9.62 15.62 -13.71
C ASN A 233 -10.15 16.32 -12.45
N ASN A 234 -10.31 15.65 -11.31
CA ASN A 234 -10.84 16.30 -10.11
C ASN A 234 -10.13 15.85 -8.81
N ILE A 235 -8.88 16.28 -8.65
CA ILE A 235 -8.29 16.34 -7.32
C ILE A 235 -8.19 17.82 -6.95
N PRO A 236 -8.97 18.30 -5.98
CA PRO A 236 -8.83 19.67 -5.47
C PRO A 236 -7.42 19.84 -4.90
N ALA A 237 -6.76 20.92 -5.29
CA ALA A 237 -5.55 21.36 -4.62
C ALA A 237 -5.87 21.54 -3.12
N GLY A 238 -5.46 20.59 -2.27
CA GLY A 238 -5.54 20.78 -0.82
C GLY A 238 -6.39 19.82 0.00
N GLY A 239 -6.98 18.76 -0.51
CA GLY A 239 -7.77 17.94 0.39
C GLY A 239 -8.37 16.67 -0.17
N ALA A 240 -8.19 15.57 0.55
CA ALA A 240 -9.00 14.37 0.54
C ALA A 240 -8.99 13.51 -0.75
N LEU A 241 -7.88 12.83 -1.01
CA LEU A 241 -7.91 11.50 -1.59
C LEU A 241 -7.81 10.48 -0.45
N LEU A 242 -8.91 10.29 0.24
CA LEU A 242 -9.13 9.24 1.23
C LEU A 242 -9.86 8.09 0.55
N ASP A 243 -9.17 7.35 -0.35
CA ASP A 243 -9.57 5.99 -0.65
C ASP A 243 -8.37 5.25 -1.26
N HIS A 244 -7.77 4.40 -0.46
CA HIS A 244 -6.77 3.36 -0.71
C HIS A 244 -5.33 3.72 -1.15
N HIS A 245 -4.99 4.94 -1.61
CA HIS A 245 -3.62 5.32 -2.05
C HIS A 245 -2.99 6.51 -1.29
N GLY A 246 -3.61 7.02 -0.21
CA GLY A 246 -3.25 8.31 0.40
C GLY A 246 -2.19 8.30 1.53
N TRP A 247 -1.80 7.16 2.06
CA TRP A 247 -0.96 7.12 3.26
C TRP A 247 0.49 7.52 3.00
N GLY A 248 1.07 7.14 1.86
CA GLY A 248 2.46 7.42 1.51
C GLY A 248 2.77 8.92 1.47
N LEU A 249 1.98 9.70 0.73
CA LEU A 249 2.18 11.15 0.65
C LEU A 249 1.83 11.88 1.97
N SER A 250 0.94 11.35 2.78
CA SER A 250 0.66 11.90 4.12
C SER A 250 1.85 11.74 5.06
N ILE A 251 2.55 10.61 5.01
CA ILE A 251 3.80 10.37 5.75
C ILE A 251 4.88 11.35 5.29
N VAL A 252 5.05 11.51 3.98
CA VAL A 252 6.00 12.48 3.41
C VAL A 252 5.70 13.90 3.88
N ARG A 253 4.43 14.32 3.85
CA ARG A 253 3.99 15.64 4.33
C ARG A 253 4.32 15.84 5.81
N GLN A 254 3.98 14.87 6.65
CA GLN A 254 4.23 14.94 8.09
C GLN A 254 5.74 15.04 8.40
N ILE A 255 6.60 14.29 7.68
CA ILE A 255 8.05 14.38 7.85
C ILE A 255 8.54 15.76 7.40
N ALA A 256 8.07 16.27 6.25
CA ALA A 256 8.46 17.57 5.74
C ALA A 256 8.10 18.70 6.71
N GLU A 257 6.87 18.71 7.24
CA GLU A 257 6.41 19.71 8.20
C GLU A 257 7.20 19.69 9.51
N ARG A 258 7.48 18.49 10.05
CA ARG A 258 8.34 18.37 11.25
C ARG A 258 9.74 18.93 11.05
N ARG A 259 10.23 18.95 9.81
CA ARG A 259 11.54 19.49 9.44
C ARG A 259 11.50 20.93 8.94
N GLY A 260 10.43 21.66 9.23
CA GLY A 260 10.28 23.06 8.79
C GLY A 260 10.17 23.24 7.27
N GLY A 261 9.91 22.15 6.55
CA GLY A 261 9.71 22.16 5.11
C GLY A 261 8.26 21.98 4.70
N ARG A 262 8.04 21.48 3.48
CA ARG A 262 6.70 21.25 2.93
C ARG A 262 6.72 20.21 1.81
N LEU A 263 5.55 19.65 1.51
CA LEU A 263 5.28 18.86 0.31
C LEU A 263 4.31 19.63 -0.58
N THR A 264 4.62 19.79 -1.86
CA THR A 264 3.68 20.25 -2.88
C THR A 264 3.47 19.17 -3.93
N THR A 265 2.25 19.06 -4.42
CA THR A 265 1.88 18.17 -5.51
C THR A 265 1.18 18.98 -6.59
N GLU A 266 1.58 18.78 -7.83
CA GLU A 266 1.04 19.48 -8.99
C GLU A 266 0.68 18.45 -10.05
N ARG A 267 -0.37 18.73 -10.81
CA ARG A 267 -0.74 17.94 -11.98
C ARG A 267 -0.81 18.88 -13.18
N SER A 268 0.02 18.61 -14.18
CA SER A 268 0.09 19.39 -15.41
C SER A 268 0.46 18.49 -16.58
N ASP A 269 -0.20 18.66 -17.72
CA ASP A 269 0.13 18.00 -18.99
C ASP A 269 0.22 16.47 -18.89
N GLY A 270 -0.70 15.83 -18.14
CA GLY A 270 -0.68 14.39 -17.95
C GLY A 270 0.46 13.88 -17.07
N GLN A 271 1.13 14.77 -16.34
CA GLN A 271 2.18 14.45 -15.39
C GLN A 271 1.74 14.78 -13.96
N PHE A 272 2.14 13.95 -13.02
CA PHE A 272 2.05 14.23 -11.59
C PHE A 272 3.43 14.55 -11.05
N ILE A 273 3.55 15.66 -10.35
CA ILE A 273 4.81 16.16 -9.83
C ILE A 273 4.68 16.31 -8.33
N SER A 274 5.51 15.58 -7.59
CA SER A 274 5.66 15.73 -6.14
C SER A 274 6.98 16.44 -5.85
N THR A 275 6.94 17.55 -5.13
CA THR A 275 8.14 18.24 -4.68
C THR A 275 8.11 18.37 -3.16
N VAL A 276 9.14 17.85 -2.49
CA VAL A 276 9.30 17.93 -1.04
C VAL A 276 10.55 18.73 -0.68
N TRP A 277 10.41 19.58 0.32
CA TRP A 277 11.48 20.33 0.98
C TRP A 277 11.65 19.76 2.38
N LEU A 278 12.86 19.35 2.74
CA LEU A 278 13.20 18.85 4.07
C LEU A 278 14.29 19.72 4.65
N GLY A 279 14.09 20.32 5.80
CA GLY A 279 15.13 21.07 6.48
C GLY A 279 16.36 20.17 6.73
N ALA A 280 17.49 20.57 6.16
CA ALA A 280 18.77 19.88 6.20
C ALA A 280 19.85 20.69 6.94
N ALA A 281 19.49 21.82 7.53
CA ALA A 281 20.35 22.60 8.42
C ALA A 281 20.14 22.15 9.87
N GLU A 282 21.23 22.28 10.68
CA GLU A 282 21.17 22.14 12.15
C GLU A 282 20.30 23.19 12.77
#